data_61d255cefb52535eea0b9228b6758790
#
_entry.id   61d255cefb52535eea0b9228b6758790
#
_cell.length_a   1.000
_cell.length_b   1.000
_cell.length_c   1.000
_cell.angle_alpha   90.00
_cell.angle_beta   90.00
_cell.angle_gamma   90.00
#
_symmetry.space_group_name_H-M   'P 1'
#
loop_
_entity.id
_entity.type
_entity.pdbx_description
1 polymer ?
#
loop_
_entity_poly.entity_id
_entity_poly.type
_entity_poly.pdbx_seq_one_letter_code
_entity_poly.pdbx_strand_id
1 'polypeptide(L)'
;MLRDIVAVFCLALPLASGPAPPQDLAPASVDAFVTRYREATGLPGVAVAITKGRQVVHAAGYGRTASGEPVTTDTPMAVASVSKSFTSLAVLQLMEKGQVELDRPVRGYLPEFTMADPRAARITVRQLLNQTSGMADSAFREKSLPQPRTLEGAVARLRTARLAAEPGTAFSYHNTNYQVAARLVEVVSGQPFAAYLHENVFTPLGMRHSRTVDTDRDLPGSARGHLVVLGRAVAVPEPPGFGNGSGGILSTAGDMARWLIAQNDGILSPRSVKEMRTPSEQDGEYALGWEIGETARGTPVVRHDGDLFTSTAAQLLMPERGYGVAVMANTGTAFGDAGALMDGLVALIEGGTPEIPSSPPYLGTDILFVLLTLATVGLAVRGVARSRRWAVRCVGWRRSRLLPLLAPLALCVTIVPIMRVLLRGGDIMWIQVVYLYPTFMIWLVTAAVAGAAVTAARLLAAARTGRLT
;
A
#
# COMPACT_ATOMS: atom_id res chain seq x y z
N MET A 1 -61.51 63.27 11.55
CA MET A 1 -61.18 62.46 12.73
C MET A 1 -60.93 61.03 12.28
N LEU A 2 -59.75 60.72 11.88
CA LEU A 2 -59.31 59.36 11.69
C LEU A 2 -57.91 59.29 12.27
N ARG A 3 -57.71 58.44 13.28
CA ARG A 3 -56.42 58.18 13.94
C ARG A 3 -55.69 57.12 13.13
N ASP A 4 -54.52 57.45 12.65
CA ASP A 4 -53.59 56.54 12.00
C ASP A 4 -52.89 55.67 13.07
N ILE A 5 -53.06 54.33 12.90
CA ILE A 5 -52.31 53.32 13.65
C ILE A 5 -51.17 52.87 12.75
N VAL A 6 -49.94 53.31 13.06
CA VAL A 6 -48.71 52.79 12.45
C VAL A 6 -48.32 51.54 13.20
N ALA A 7 -48.45 50.38 12.56
CA ALA A 7 -47.93 49.11 13.07
C ALA A 7 -46.46 48.99 12.65
N VAL A 8 -45.54 49.05 13.64
CA VAL A 8 -44.12 48.75 13.43
C VAL A 8 -43.94 47.24 13.41
N PHE A 9 -43.71 46.70 12.22
CA PHE A 9 -43.27 45.31 12.05
C PHE A 9 -41.74 45.23 12.40
N CYS A 10 -41.37 44.72 13.57
CA CYS A 10 -40.03 44.28 13.82
C CYS A 10 -39.72 42.97 13.07
N LEU A 11 -39.07 43.04 11.94
CA LEU A 11 -38.44 41.87 11.30
C LEU A 11 -37.28 41.43 12.19
N ALA A 12 -37.45 40.38 12.95
CA ALA A 12 -36.37 39.65 13.56
C ALA A 12 -35.60 38.87 12.43
N LEU A 13 -34.47 39.40 12.01
CA LEU A 13 -33.52 38.66 11.20
C LEU A 13 -33.01 37.47 12.02
N PRO A 14 -33.02 36.22 11.52
CA PRO A 14 -32.36 35.13 12.19
C PRO A 14 -30.86 35.43 12.23
N LEU A 15 -30.31 35.56 13.44
CA LEU A 15 -28.88 35.53 13.65
C LEU A 15 -28.35 34.25 13.04
N ALA A 16 -27.60 34.35 11.95
CA ALA A 16 -26.85 33.24 11.41
C ALA A 16 -25.92 32.75 12.52
N SER A 17 -26.22 31.60 13.09
CA SER A 17 -25.33 30.90 13.99
C SER A 17 -24.03 30.68 13.27
N GLY A 18 -22.98 31.39 13.68
CA GLY A 18 -21.64 31.13 13.21
C GLY A 18 -21.29 29.65 13.41
N PRO A 19 -20.32 29.11 12.67
CA PRO A 19 -19.92 27.71 12.81
C PRO A 19 -19.65 27.44 14.31
N ALA A 20 -20.30 26.42 14.84
CA ALA A 20 -20.07 25.95 16.19
C ALA A 20 -18.55 25.71 16.39
N PRO A 21 -17.98 26.05 17.55
CA PRO A 21 -16.58 25.77 17.82
C PRO A 21 -16.33 24.28 17.58
N PRO A 22 -15.17 23.90 17.04
CA PRO A 22 -14.85 22.52 16.75
C PRO A 22 -14.98 21.71 18.05
N GLN A 23 -15.95 20.81 18.07
CA GLN A 23 -16.12 19.86 19.18
C GLN A 23 -14.91 18.93 19.18
N ASP A 24 -14.34 18.69 20.36
CA ASP A 24 -13.30 17.69 20.49
C ASP A 24 -13.83 16.31 20.05
N LEU A 25 -13.01 15.57 19.32
CA LEU A 25 -13.37 14.25 18.82
C LEU A 25 -13.73 13.32 19.97
N ALA A 26 -14.97 12.86 20.02
CA ALA A 26 -15.41 11.92 21.04
C ALA A 26 -14.90 10.50 20.71
N PRO A 27 -14.18 9.82 21.64
CA PRO A 27 -13.71 8.43 21.41
C PRO A 27 -14.82 7.47 20.96
N ALA A 28 -16.03 7.60 21.54
CA ALA A 28 -17.19 6.79 21.18
C ALA A 28 -17.61 6.94 19.69
N SER A 29 -17.40 8.11 19.08
CA SER A 29 -17.68 8.31 17.66
C SER A 29 -16.68 7.56 16.78
N VAL A 30 -15.41 7.48 17.21
CA VAL A 30 -14.38 6.68 16.55
C VAL A 30 -14.72 5.21 16.64
N ASP A 31 -15.05 4.70 17.83
CA ASP A 31 -15.43 3.30 18.05
C ASP A 31 -16.62 2.91 17.17
N ALA A 32 -17.66 3.74 17.16
CA ALA A 32 -18.86 3.51 16.38
C ALA A 32 -18.56 3.47 14.87
N PHE A 33 -17.75 4.41 14.37
CA PHE A 33 -17.36 4.46 12.95
C PHE A 33 -16.54 3.23 12.56
N VAL A 34 -15.45 2.93 13.27
CA VAL A 34 -14.56 1.81 12.93
C VAL A 34 -15.29 0.48 13.01
N THR A 35 -16.14 0.29 14.02
CA THR A 35 -16.95 -0.94 14.16
C THR A 35 -17.89 -1.12 12.98
N ARG A 36 -18.67 -0.08 12.62
CA ARG A 36 -19.60 -0.13 11.48
C ARG A 36 -18.88 -0.32 10.15
N TYR A 37 -17.73 0.33 9.96
CA TYR A 37 -16.91 0.14 8.76
C TYR A 37 -16.48 -1.32 8.63
N ARG A 38 -15.93 -1.91 9.71
CA ARG A 38 -15.52 -3.32 9.72
C ARG A 38 -16.65 -4.28 9.41
N GLU A 39 -17.83 -4.07 10.01
CA GLU A 39 -19.01 -4.89 9.77
C GLU A 39 -19.48 -4.80 8.31
N ALA A 40 -19.45 -3.61 7.73
CA ALA A 40 -19.86 -3.38 6.35
C ALA A 40 -18.89 -3.97 5.31
N THR A 41 -17.58 -3.91 5.58
CA THR A 41 -16.54 -4.34 4.62
C THR A 41 -16.05 -5.77 4.81
N GLY A 42 -16.28 -6.36 5.98
CA GLY A 42 -15.70 -7.65 6.35
C GLY A 42 -14.21 -7.56 6.76
N LEU A 43 -13.71 -6.35 7.08
CA LEU A 43 -12.33 -6.14 7.57
C LEU A 43 -12.08 -6.92 8.86
N PRO A 44 -11.13 -7.89 8.87
CA PRO A 44 -10.95 -8.80 10.02
C PRO A 44 -10.42 -8.08 11.25
N GLY A 45 -9.41 -7.22 11.07
CA GLY A 45 -8.75 -6.53 12.16
C GLY A 45 -8.13 -5.20 11.75
N VAL A 46 -8.20 -4.24 12.66
CA VAL A 46 -7.62 -2.91 12.49
C VAL A 46 -7.18 -2.34 13.84
N ALA A 47 -6.08 -1.59 13.83
CA ALA A 47 -5.61 -0.81 14.96
C ALA A 47 -5.61 0.68 14.57
N VAL A 48 -6.10 1.53 15.46
CA VAL A 48 -6.24 2.97 15.25
C VAL A 48 -5.58 3.73 16.39
N ALA A 49 -4.84 4.79 16.07
CA ALA A 49 -4.32 5.76 17.03
C ALA A 49 -4.67 7.17 16.58
N ILE A 50 -5.17 8.00 17.51
CA ILE A 50 -5.45 9.42 17.28
C ILE A 50 -4.84 10.22 18.43
N THR A 51 -4.09 11.27 18.09
CA THR A 51 -3.45 12.15 19.04
C THR A 51 -3.87 13.60 18.79
N LYS A 52 -3.81 14.44 19.83
CA LYS A 52 -3.97 15.90 19.74
C LYS A 52 -2.92 16.57 20.61
N GLY A 53 -1.99 17.30 20.00
CA GLY A 53 -0.81 17.79 20.70
C GLY A 53 -0.03 16.61 21.30
N ARG A 54 0.19 16.66 22.63
CA ARG A 54 0.91 15.62 23.40
C ARG A 54 -0.03 14.55 23.99
N GLN A 55 -1.31 14.59 23.71
CA GLN A 55 -2.29 13.67 24.28
C GLN A 55 -2.72 12.60 23.30
N VAL A 56 -2.86 11.39 23.79
CA VAL A 56 -3.54 10.31 23.07
C VAL A 56 -5.04 10.49 23.26
N VAL A 57 -5.75 10.85 22.20
CA VAL A 57 -7.21 11.02 22.19
C VAL A 57 -7.89 9.67 22.10
N HIS A 58 -7.33 8.78 21.28
CA HIS A 58 -7.85 7.44 21.07
C HIS A 58 -6.72 6.49 20.65
N ALA A 59 -6.68 5.30 21.24
CA ALA A 59 -5.84 4.18 20.78
C ALA A 59 -6.58 2.89 21.06
N ALA A 60 -6.93 2.15 20.01
CA ALA A 60 -7.69 0.91 20.14
C ALA A 60 -7.38 -0.07 19.02
N GLY A 61 -7.61 -1.35 19.29
CA GLY A 61 -7.66 -2.41 18.31
C GLY A 61 -9.06 -2.98 18.19
N TYR A 62 -9.43 -3.40 16.98
CA TYR A 62 -10.76 -3.94 16.68
C TYR A 62 -10.62 -5.22 15.87
N GLY A 63 -11.46 -6.21 16.15
CA GLY A 63 -11.49 -7.47 15.41
C GLY A 63 -10.39 -8.43 15.81
N ARG A 64 -9.86 -9.18 14.85
CA ARG A 64 -8.93 -10.29 15.09
C ARG A 64 -7.73 -10.28 14.16
N THR A 65 -6.62 -10.81 14.64
CA THR A 65 -5.41 -11.11 13.87
C THR A 65 -5.62 -12.35 13.00
N ALA A 66 -4.67 -12.66 12.14
CA ALA A 66 -4.68 -13.88 11.32
C ALA A 66 -4.60 -15.18 12.15
N SER A 67 -4.09 -15.11 13.38
CA SER A 67 -4.08 -16.24 14.33
C SER A 67 -5.36 -16.35 15.17
N GLY A 68 -6.33 -15.42 14.95
CA GLY A 68 -7.61 -15.43 15.66
C GLY A 68 -7.63 -14.68 16.99
N GLU A 69 -6.48 -14.14 17.43
CA GLU A 69 -6.34 -13.34 18.64
C GLU A 69 -7.05 -11.98 18.46
N PRO A 70 -7.62 -11.38 19.53
CA PRO A 70 -8.12 -10.01 19.46
C PRO A 70 -7.02 -9.03 19.06
N VAL A 71 -7.33 -8.07 18.18
CA VAL A 71 -6.46 -6.92 17.95
C VAL A 71 -6.60 -5.95 19.13
N THR A 72 -5.48 -5.57 19.72
CA THR A 72 -5.39 -4.67 20.86
C THR A 72 -4.51 -3.47 20.53
N THR A 73 -4.35 -2.53 21.46
CA THR A 73 -3.41 -1.40 21.35
C THR A 73 -1.96 -1.84 21.18
N ASP A 74 -1.62 -3.05 21.60
CA ASP A 74 -0.26 -3.60 21.62
C ASP A 74 -0.04 -4.70 20.57
N THR A 75 -1.04 -4.95 19.72
CA THR A 75 -0.92 -5.94 18.63
C THR A 75 0.01 -5.39 17.54
N PRO A 76 1.15 -6.06 17.25
CA PRO A 76 2.04 -5.63 16.19
C PRO A 76 1.41 -5.89 14.82
N MET A 77 1.37 -4.83 14.00
CA MET A 77 0.87 -4.87 12.62
C MET A 77 1.89 -4.24 11.68
N ALA A 78 1.92 -4.69 10.43
CA ALA A 78 2.80 -4.12 9.42
C ALA A 78 2.36 -2.70 9.06
N VAL A 79 3.30 -1.76 9.06
CA VAL A 79 3.05 -0.38 8.64
C VAL A 79 3.46 -0.13 7.18
N ALA A 80 3.99 -1.15 6.51
CA ALA A 80 4.38 -1.08 5.10
C ALA A 80 5.21 0.19 4.79
N SER A 81 4.87 0.93 3.72
CA SER A 81 5.63 2.11 3.28
C SER A 81 5.62 3.28 4.26
N VAL A 82 4.77 3.31 5.27
CA VAL A 82 4.90 4.23 6.42
C VAL A 82 6.31 4.13 7.04
N SER A 83 6.99 2.98 6.92
CA SER A 83 8.39 2.76 7.34
C SER A 83 9.37 3.78 6.74
N LYS A 84 9.05 4.36 5.58
CA LYS A 84 9.91 5.34 4.91
C LYS A 84 10.09 6.61 5.74
N SER A 85 9.08 7.03 6.48
CA SER A 85 9.17 8.18 7.38
C SER A 85 10.17 7.94 8.53
N PHE A 86 10.27 6.71 9.03
CA PHE A 86 11.26 6.32 10.04
C PHE A 86 12.67 6.28 9.46
N THR A 87 12.84 5.79 8.24
CA THR A 87 14.13 5.78 7.55
C THR A 87 14.61 7.21 7.27
N SER A 88 13.71 8.09 6.83
CA SER A 88 14.01 9.51 6.66
C SER A 88 14.42 10.17 7.96
N LEU A 89 13.68 9.90 9.06
CA LEU A 89 14.06 10.40 10.38
C LEU A 89 15.49 9.97 10.76
N ALA A 90 15.84 8.70 10.56
CA ALA A 90 17.17 8.19 10.87
C ALA A 90 18.27 8.92 10.08
N VAL A 91 18.06 9.17 8.78
CA VAL A 91 19.00 9.94 7.97
C VAL A 91 19.10 11.40 8.45
N LEU A 92 17.96 12.02 8.78
CA LEU A 92 17.93 13.41 9.27
C LEU A 92 18.57 13.55 10.67
N GLN A 93 18.47 12.54 11.54
CA GLN A 93 19.23 12.50 12.79
C GLN A 93 20.74 12.49 12.56
N LEU A 94 21.22 11.71 11.56
CA LEU A 94 22.63 11.72 11.17
C LEU A 94 23.04 13.05 10.54
N MET A 95 22.13 13.70 9.80
CA MET A 95 22.36 15.05 9.28
C MET A 95 22.49 16.08 10.41
N GLU A 96 21.65 16.07 11.43
CA GLU A 96 21.75 16.96 12.59
C GLU A 96 23.03 16.75 13.38
N LYS A 97 23.57 15.51 13.40
CA LYS A 97 24.87 15.19 13.98
C LYS A 97 26.07 15.61 13.09
N GLY A 98 25.81 16.20 11.91
CA GLY A 98 26.85 16.57 10.93
C GLY A 98 27.54 15.39 10.23
N GLN A 99 26.97 14.20 10.33
CA GLN A 99 27.55 12.98 9.75
C GLN A 99 27.06 12.73 8.32
N VAL A 100 25.92 13.33 7.93
CA VAL A 100 25.33 13.24 6.59
C VAL A 100 24.97 14.63 6.08
N GLU A 101 25.23 14.89 4.81
CA GLU A 101 24.77 16.06 4.06
C GLU A 101 23.79 15.59 2.98
N LEU A 102 22.58 16.17 2.94
CA LEU A 102 21.52 15.71 2.03
C LEU A 102 21.92 15.86 0.55
N ASP A 103 22.65 16.91 0.20
CA ASP A 103 23.02 17.22 -1.18
C ASP A 103 24.36 16.62 -1.62
N ARG A 104 25.01 15.88 -0.73
CA ARG A 104 26.21 15.12 -1.06
C ARG A 104 25.86 13.82 -1.77
N PRO A 105 26.65 13.40 -2.80
CA PRO A 105 26.46 12.11 -3.44
C PRO A 105 26.55 10.94 -2.48
N VAL A 106 25.58 10.01 -2.59
CA VAL A 106 25.46 8.78 -1.77
C VAL A 106 26.76 7.98 -1.78
N ARG A 107 27.43 7.93 -2.93
CA ARG A 107 28.71 7.20 -3.11
C ARG A 107 29.84 7.71 -2.22
N GLY A 108 29.74 8.95 -1.73
CA GLY A 108 30.67 9.51 -0.76
C GLY A 108 30.55 8.88 0.63
N TYR A 109 29.45 8.23 0.94
CA TYR A 109 29.17 7.48 2.18
C TYR A 109 29.19 5.97 1.96
N LEU A 110 28.69 5.52 0.78
CA LEU A 110 28.59 4.12 0.36
C LEU A 110 29.46 3.87 -0.88
N PRO A 111 30.79 3.64 -0.74
CA PRO A 111 31.64 3.35 -1.90
C PRO A 111 31.19 2.12 -2.70
N GLU A 112 30.51 1.15 -2.04
CA GLU A 112 29.95 -0.04 -2.66
C GLU A 112 28.69 0.24 -3.50
N PHE A 113 28.04 1.40 -3.37
CA PHE A 113 26.91 1.80 -4.18
C PHE A 113 27.36 2.10 -5.60
N THR A 114 27.26 1.10 -6.46
CA THR A 114 27.63 1.17 -7.87
C THR A 114 26.50 0.65 -8.74
N MET A 115 26.33 1.26 -9.92
CA MET A 115 25.37 0.84 -10.94
C MET A 115 26.07 0.72 -12.30
N ALA A 116 25.47 -0.01 -13.24
CA ALA A 116 25.93 -0.06 -14.63
C ALA A 116 25.75 1.28 -15.37
N ASP A 117 25.14 2.25 -14.73
CA ASP A 117 24.92 3.60 -15.24
C ASP A 117 25.84 4.60 -14.51
N PRO A 118 26.76 5.29 -15.22
CA PRO A 118 27.71 6.20 -14.56
C PRO A 118 27.03 7.41 -13.92
N ARG A 119 25.81 7.78 -14.33
CA ARG A 119 25.02 8.87 -13.74
C ARG A 119 24.72 8.61 -12.26
N ALA A 120 24.65 7.36 -11.84
CA ALA A 120 24.38 6.97 -10.46
C ALA A 120 25.43 7.53 -9.45
N ALA A 121 26.63 7.83 -9.90
CA ALA A 121 27.66 8.46 -9.05
C ALA A 121 27.24 9.86 -8.52
N ARG A 122 26.27 10.49 -9.15
CA ARG A 122 25.77 11.84 -8.79
C ARG A 122 24.51 11.82 -7.93
N ILE A 123 23.91 10.65 -7.70
CA ILE A 123 22.70 10.54 -6.88
C ILE A 123 23.03 11.04 -5.46
N THR A 124 22.28 12.03 -4.99
CA THR A 124 22.43 12.59 -3.64
C THR A 124 21.54 11.87 -2.63
N VAL A 125 21.82 12.03 -1.34
CA VAL A 125 20.98 11.49 -0.26
C VAL A 125 19.56 12.05 -0.35
N ARG A 126 19.39 13.35 -0.62
CA ARG A 126 18.09 13.99 -0.84
C ARG A 126 17.30 13.29 -1.94
N GLN A 127 17.94 12.99 -3.07
CA GLN A 127 17.29 12.37 -4.22
C GLN A 127 16.84 10.92 -3.96
N LEU A 128 17.46 10.21 -3.01
CA LEU A 128 16.91 8.95 -2.51
C LEU A 128 15.63 9.19 -1.72
N LEU A 129 15.66 10.11 -0.76
CA LEU A 129 14.54 10.31 0.18
C LEU A 129 13.31 10.92 -0.48
N ASN A 130 13.48 11.80 -1.48
CA ASN A 130 12.38 12.41 -2.23
C ASN A 130 12.05 11.69 -3.55
N GLN A 131 12.60 10.47 -3.76
CA GLN A 131 12.26 9.61 -4.91
C GLN A 131 12.62 10.22 -6.30
N THR A 132 13.63 11.10 -6.35
CA THR A 132 14.10 11.71 -7.61
C THR A 132 15.47 11.20 -8.06
N SER A 133 15.92 10.05 -7.56
CA SER A 133 17.23 9.46 -7.89
C SER A 133 17.39 9.03 -9.35
N GLY A 134 16.31 8.95 -10.11
CA GLY A 134 16.26 8.36 -11.45
C GLY A 134 16.10 6.84 -11.47
N MET A 135 16.10 6.15 -10.30
CA MET A 135 15.71 4.74 -10.22
C MET A 135 14.21 4.59 -10.39
N ALA A 136 13.79 3.58 -11.15
CA ALA A 136 12.36 3.29 -11.39
C ALA A 136 12.16 1.80 -11.71
N ASP A 137 10.95 1.29 -11.47
CA ASP A 137 10.51 -0.07 -11.78
C ASP A 137 10.72 -0.42 -13.27
N SER A 138 10.61 0.56 -14.17
CA SER A 138 10.82 0.38 -15.61
C SER A 138 12.25 0.00 -15.99
N ALA A 139 13.25 0.43 -15.20
CA ALA A 139 14.67 0.18 -15.43
C ALA A 139 15.25 -0.88 -14.50
N PHE A 140 14.72 -1.02 -13.29
CA PHE A 140 15.16 -2.01 -12.31
C PHE A 140 13.97 -2.62 -11.56
N ARG A 141 13.60 -3.82 -11.95
CA ARG A 141 12.44 -4.55 -11.44
C ARG A 141 12.78 -5.31 -10.17
N GLU A 142 12.88 -4.60 -9.05
CA GLU A 142 13.35 -5.14 -7.78
C GLU A 142 12.50 -6.29 -7.23
N LYS A 143 11.18 -6.23 -7.42
CA LYS A 143 10.21 -7.23 -6.91
C LYS A 143 10.28 -8.54 -7.69
N SER A 144 10.55 -8.46 -9.01
CA SER A 144 10.64 -9.64 -9.90
C SER A 144 11.98 -10.38 -9.83
N LEU A 145 12.99 -9.82 -9.16
CA LEU A 145 14.28 -10.45 -8.96
C LEU A 145 14.29 -11.30 -7.67
N PRO A 146 15.22 -12.26 -7.50
CA PRO A 146 15.42 -12.95 -6.25
C PRO A 146 15.61 -11.96 -5.11
N GLN A 147 14.86 -12.11 -4.02
CA GLN A 147 14.87 -11.14 -2.94
C GLN A 147 16.14 -11.24 -2.10
N PRO A 148 16.79 -10.10 -1.74
CA PRO A 148 17.94 -10.09 -0.87
C PRO A 148 17.53 -10.44 0.57
N ARG A 149 18.51 -10.66 1.44
CA ARG A 149 18.27 -10.91 2.87
C ARG A 149 18.84 -9.82 3.76
N THR A 150 19.60 -8.88 3.19
CA THR A 150 20.27 -7.79 3.90
C THR A 150 20.22 -6.53 3.05
N LEU A 151 20.39 -5.37 3.70
CA LEU A 151 20.50 -4.08 3.00
C LEU A 151 21.76 -4.03 2.11
N GLU A 152 22.85 -4.62 2.55
CA GLU A 152 24.06 -4.78 1.72
C GLU A 152 23.73 -5.56 0.43
N GLY A 153 23.04 -6.69 0.57
CA GLY A 153 22.59 -7.49 -0.58
C GLY A 153 21.63 -6.72 -1.50
N ALA A 154 20.74 -5.89 -0.92
CA ALA A 154 19.85 -5.03 -1.70
C ALA A 154 20.63 -4.01 -2.54
N VAL A 155 21.64 -3.37 -1.96
CA VAL A 155 22.54 -2.42 -2.67
C VAL A 155 23.38 -3.14 -3.72
N ALA A 156 23.92 -4.32 -3.40
CA ALA A 156 24.77 -5.08 -4.32
C ALA A 156 24.03 -5.49 -5.62
N ARG A 157 22.71 -5.69 -5.57
CA ARG A 157 21.88 -6.00 -6.77
C ARG A 157 21.87 -4.87 -7.80
N LEU A 158 22.15 -3.62 -7.37
CA LEU A 158 22.13 -2.45 -8.24
C LEU A 158 23.30 -2.39 -9.22
N ARG A 159 24.35 -3.20 -9.05
CA ARG A 159 25.53 -3.19 -9.92
C ARG A 159 25.22 -3.34 -11.41
N THR A 160 24.15 -4.06 -11.74
CA THR A 160 23.72 -4.27 -13.12
C THR A 160 22.56 -3.34 -13.53
N ALA A 161 22.02 -2.55 -12.61
CA ALA A 161 20.90 -1.68 -12.85
C ALA A 161 21.30 -0.41 -13.61
N ARG A 162 20.32 0.16 -14.33
CA ARG A 162 20.44 1.45 -15.01
C ARG A 162 19.37 2.41 -14.48
N LEU A 163 19.57 3.69 -14.71
CA LEU A 163 18.61 4.73 -14.36
C LEU A 163 17.59 4.92 -15.49
N ALA A 164 16.35 5.16 -15.13
CA ALA A 164 15.27 5.53 -16.06
C ALA A 164 15.33 7.01 -16.45
N ALA A 165 15.86 7.88 -15.56
CA ALA A 165 15.97 9.31 -15.75
C ALA A 165 17.30 9.84 -15.20
N GLU A 166 17.66 11.10 -15.52
CA GLU A 166 18.75 11.80 -14.85
C GLU A 166 18.41 12.03 -13.37
N PRO A 167 19.36 11.83 -12.43
CA PRO A 167 19.14 12.17 -11.03
C PRO A 167 18.66 13.61 -10.84
N GLY A 168 17.57 13.79 -10.10
CA GLY A 168 16.96 15.09 -9.81
C GLY A 168 16.01 15.63 -10.86
N THR A 169 15.70 14.88 -11.95
CA THR A 169 14.87 15.43 -13.04
C THR A 169 13.46 14.88 -13.12
N ALA A 170 13.20 13.75 -12.49
CA ALA A 170 11.87 13.11 -12.50
C ALA A 170 11.60 12.38 -11.18
N PHE A 171 10.38 12.45 -10.72
CA PHE A 171 9.87 11.64 -9.63
C PHE A 171 9.57 10.23 -10.12
N SER A 172 10.00 9.23 -9.34
CA SER A 172 9.58 7.84 -9.52
C SER A 172 9.64 7.12 -8.18
N TYR A 173 8.47 6.77 -7.64
CA TYR A 173 8.39 6.02 -6.40
C TYR A 173 9.01 4.62 -6.57
N HIS A 174 10.11 4.37 -5.85
CA HIS A 174 10.87 3.12 -5.96
C HIS A 174 11.46 2.72 -4.60
N ASN A 175 11.13 1.53 -4.12
CA ASN A 175 11.53 1.07 -2.78
C ASN A 175 13.03 1.02 -2.58
N THR A 176 13.80 0.71 -3.63
CA THR A 176 15.26 0.61 -3.56
C THR A 176 15.91 1.91 -3.08
N ASN A 177 15.32 3.08 -3.34
CA ASN A 177 15.79 4.35 -2.80
C ASN A 177 15.94 4.29 -1.27
N TYR A 178 14.94 3.76 -0.60
CA TYR A 178 14.89 3.66 0.86
C TYR A 178 15.73 2.48 1.41
N GLN A 179 15.92 1.42 0.62
CA GLN A 179 16.87 0.36 0.95
C GLN A 179 18.31 0.90 0.94
N VAL A 180 18.65 1.74 -0.05
CA VAL A 180 19.98 2.43 -0.10
C VAL A 180 20.11 3.44 1.05
N ALA A 181 19.07 4.21 1.36
CA ALA A 181 19.07 5.16 2.48
C ALA A 181 19.24 4.45 3.83
N ALA A 182 18.59 3.30 4.05
CA ALA A 182 18.76 2.49 5.25
C ALA A 182 20.19 1.90 5.35
N ARG A 183 20.76 1.45 4.22
CA ARG A 183 22.17 1.02 4.17
C ARG A 183 23.13 2.16 4.50
N LEU A 184 22.83 3.38 4.03
CA LEU A 184 23.61 4.56 4.39
C LEU A 184 23.59 4.78 5.92
N VAL A 185 22.44 4.61 6.57
CA VAL A 185 22.35 4.69 8.04
C VAL A 185 23.25 3.63 8.68
N GLU A 186 23.25 2.38 8.20
CA GLU A 186 24.14 1.32 8.73
C GLU A 186 25.63 1.71 8.65
N VAL A 187 26.07 2.15 7.48
CA VAL A 187 27.50 2.44 7.25
C VAL A 187 27.95 3.67 8.01
N VAL A 188 27.16 4.75 8.03
CA VAL A 188 27.52 6.00 8.71
C VAL A 188 27.47 5.86 10.22
N SER A 189 26.48 5.13 10.76
CA SER A 189 26.37 4.91 12.20
C SER A 189 27.25 3.79 12.74
N GLY A 190 27.72 2.88 11.88
CA GLY A 190 28.42 1.67 12.28
C GLY A 190 27.53 0.61 12.95
N GLN A 191 26.21 0.74 12.85
CA GLN A 191 25.22 -0.15 13.49
C GLN A 191 24.29 -0.77 12.43
N PRO A 192 23.80 -2.02 12.62
CA PRO A 192 22.70 -2.55 11.83
C PRO A 192 21.51 -1.59 11.87
N PHE A 193 20.78 -1.43 10.77
CA PHE A 193 19.64 -0.48 10.69
C PHE A 193 18.58 -0.74 11.76
N ALA A 194 18.28 -2.01 12.04
CA ALA A 194 17.38 -2.40 13.12
C ALA A 194 17.84 -1.91 14.49
N ALA A 195 19.13 -2.03 14.79
CA ALA A 195 19.71 -1.56 16.04
C ALA A 195 19.67 -0.03 16.12
N TYR A 196 20.01 0.65 15.02
CA TYR A 196 19.93 2.12 14.97
C TYR A 196 18.51 2.62 15.27
N LEU A 197 17.49 2.08 14.61
CA LEU A 197 16.10 2.47 14.89
C LEU A 197 15.69 2.14 16.31
N HIS A 198 16.08 0.98 16.82
CA HIS A 198 15.77 0.60 18.19
C HIS A 198 16.34 1.59 19.21
N GLU A 199 17.63 1.92 19.09
CA GLU A 199 18.34 2.76 20.04
C GLU A 199 18.04 4.25 19.89
N ASN A 200 17.88 4.74 18.64
CA ASN A 200 17.77 6.18 18.37
C ASN A 200 16.33 6.65 18.09
N VAL A 201 15.39 5.72 17.89
CA VAL A 201 13.97 6.05 17.61
C VAL A 201 13.03 5.35 18.57
N PHE A 202 12.98 4.01 18.55
CA PHE A 202 11.94 3.28 19.28
C PHE A 202 12.11 3.41 20.80
N THR A 203 13.29 3.21 21.34
CA THR A 203 13.55 3.30 22.78
C THR A 203 13.34 4.71 23.32
N PRO A 204 13.90 5.79 22.72
CA PRO A 204 13.66 7.15 23.19
C PRO A 204 12.20 7.58 23.18
N LEU A 205 11.42 7.09 22.21
CA LEU A 205 9.99 7.37 22.11
C LEU A 205 9.12 6.42 22.94
N GLY A 206 9.70 5.40 23.57
CA GLY A 206 8.96 4.40 24.32
C GLY A 206 8.13 3.45 23.44
N MET A 207 8.49 3.27 22.17
CA MET A 207 7.85 2.39 21.19
C MET A 207 8.32 0.94 21.39
N ARG A 208 7.86 0.33 22.49
CA ARG A 208 8.41 -0.95 22.99
C ARG A 208 8.05 -2.17 22.14
N HIS A 209 7.02 -2.08 21.32
CA HIS A 209 6.50 -3.18 20.51
C HIS A 209 6.85 -3.00 19.03
N SER A 210 7.53 -1.91 18.69
CA SER A 210 7.97 -1.63 17.31
C SER A 210 9.31 -2.28 17.00
N ARG A 211 9.44 -2.81 15.80
CA ARG A 211 10.67 -3.41 15.30
C ARG A 211 10.72 -3.44 13.77
N THR A 212 11.89 -3.68 13.20
CA THR A 212 12.06 -3.96 11.78
C THR A 212 12.08 -5.45 11.49
N VAL A 213 11.64 -5.82 10.30
CA VAL A 213 11.81 -7.14 9.69
C VAL A 213 12.45 -6.97 8.31
N ASP A 214 13.27 -7.95 7.90
CA ASP A 214 13.96 -7.90 6.62
C ASP A 214 13.05 -8.35 5.48
N THR A 215 12.36 -9.47 5.66
CA THR A 215 11.56 -10.13 4.62
C THR A 215 10.16 -10.49 5.11
N ASP A 216 9.29 -10.84 4.15
CA ASP A 216 7.97 -11.44 4.41
C ASP A 216 8.02 -12.64 5.35
N ARG A 217 9.10 -13.41 5.33
CA ARG A 217 9.29 -14.61 6.16
C ARG A 217 9.50 -14.30 7.64
N ASP A 218 9.96 -13.09 7.94
CA ASP A 218 10.22 -12.64 9.31
C ASP A 218 8.97 -12.06 9.96
N LEU A 219 7.86 -11.97 9.22
CA LEU A 219 6.56 -11.57 9.75
C LEU A 219 6.01 -12.63 10.69
N PRO A 220 5.71 -12.29 11.96
CA PRO A 220 5.06 -13.24 12.87
C PRO A 220 3.67 -13.62 12.38
N GLY A 221 3.19 -14.80 12.76
CA GLY A 221 1.86 -15.29 12.35
C GLY A 221 0.72 -14.32 12.65
N SER A 222 0.79 -13.61 13.78
CA SER A 222 -0.19 -12.60 14.18
C SER A 222 -0.21 -11.35 13.28
N ALA A 223 0.91 -11.00 12.66
CA ALA A 223 1.02 -9.85 11.75
C ALA A 223 0.79 -10.22 10.28
N ARG A 224 0.43 -11.47 9.97
CA ARG A 224 -0.06 -11.84 8.64
C ARG A 224 -1.37 -11.13 8.36
N GLY A 225 -1.58 -10.79 7.10
CA GLY A 225 -2.82 -10.17 6.68
C GLY A 225 -3.75 -11.14 5.95
N HIS A 226 -4.74 -10.59 5.27
CA HIS A 226 -5.82 -11.35 4.65
C HIS A 226 -6.10 -10.85 3.24
N LEU A 227 -6.61 -11.77 2.41
CA LEU A 227 -7.41 -11.44 1.25
C LEU A 227 -8.89 -11.58 1.63
N VAL A 228 -9.73 -10.71 1.10
CA VAL A 228 -11.20 -10.85 1.25
C VAL A 228 -11.74 -11.41 -0.05
N VAL A 229 -12.42 -12.56 0.02
CA VAL A 229 -13.02 -13.24 -1.13
C VAL A 229 -14.47 -13.56 -0.79
N LEU A 230 -15.40 -13.14 -1.63
CA LEU A 230 -16.84 -13.28 -1.38
C LEU A 230 -17.28 -12.70 -0.01
N GLY A 231 -16.65 -11.57 0.38
CA GLY A 231 -16.90 -10.92 1.66
C GLY A 231 -16.34 -11.66 2.88
N ARG A 232 -15.52 -12.69 2.69
CA ARG A 232 -14.87 -13.45 3.77
C ARG A 232 -13.37 -13.27 3.75
N ALA A 233 -12.81 -12.93 4.90
CA ALA A 233 -11.38 -12.80 5.07
C ALA A 233 -10.71 -14.19 5.14
N VAL A 234 -9.65 -14.36 4.37
CA VAL A 234 -8.80 -15.55 4.33
C VAL A 234 -7.37 -15.13 4.63
N ALA A 235 -6.82 -15.63 5.74
CA ALA A 235 -5.43 -15.36 6.11
C ALA A 235 -4.48 -16.04 5.10
N VAL A 236 -3.56 -15.25 4.56
CA VAL A 236 -2.55 -15.72 3.60
C VAL A 236 -1.18 -15.13 3.93
N PRO A 237 -0.07 -15.78 3.56
CA PRO A 237 1.25 -15.18 3.69
C PRO A 237 1.37 -13.98 2.74
N GLU A 238 2.20 -13.00 3.10
CA GLU A 238 2.60 -11.95 2.17
C GLU A 238 3.43 -12.55 1.02
N PRO A 239 3.30 -12.07 -0.24
CA PRO A 239 4.21 -12.46 -1.31
C PRO A 239 5.67 -12.17 -0.97
N PRO A 240 6.62 -13.01 -1.48
CA PRO A 240 8.04 -12.80 -1.20
C PRO A 240 8.51 -11.38 -1.51
N GLY A 241 9.14 -10.74 -0.53
CA GLY A 241 9.63 -9.36 -0.64
C GLY A 241 10.70 -9.04 0.41
N PHE A 242 11.53 -8.04 0.10
CA PHE A 242 12.50 -7.45 1.03
C PHE A 242 12.01 -6.06 1.43
N GLY A 243 11.62 -5.90 2.68
CA GLY A 243 10.97 -4.69 3.19
C GLY A 243 11.89 -3.74 3.96
N ASN A 244 13.05 -4.21 4.45
CA ASN A 244 13.87 -3.41 5.36
C ASN A 244 14.28 -2.06 4.74
N GLY A 245 14.13 -0.99 5.52
CA GLY A 245 14.33 0.39 5.10
C GLY A 245 13.14 1.02 4.36
N SER A 246 12.37 0.25 3.57
CA SER A 246 11.29 0.78 2.72
C SER A 246 9.87 0.42 3.16
N GLY A 247 9.72 -0.65 3.95
CA GLY A 247 8.39 -1.19 4.28
C GLY A 247 8.38 -2.23 5.41
N GLY A 248 9.51 -2.48 6.06
CA GLY A 248 9.71 -3.60 6.98
C GLY A 248 9.46 -3.28 8.47
N ILE A 249 8.75 -2.21 8.81
CA ILE A 249 8.44 -1.93 10.23
C ILE A 249 7.12 -2.59 10.62
N LEU A 250 7.15 -3.23 11.78
CA LEU A 250 5.97 -3.61 12.56
C LEU A 250 5.81 -2.62 13.70
N SER A 251 4.58 -2.16 13.93
CA SER A 251 4.26 -1.24 15.03
C SER A 251 2.88 -1.55 15.61
N THR A 252 2.49 -0.83 16.65
CA THR A 252 1.21 -1.00 17.35
C THR A 252 0.48 0.35 17.44
N ALA A 253 -0.83 0.34 17.75
CA ALA A 253 -1.56 1.60 17.94
C ALA A 253 -0.93 2.46 19.05
N GLY A 254 -0.53 1.83 20.16
CA GLY A 254 0.12 2.53 21.26
C GLY A 254 1.46 3.15 20.88
N ASP A 255 2.27 2.46 20.09
CA ASP A 255 3.56 2.96 19.63
C ASP A 255 3.40 4.01 18.53
N MET A 256 2.47 3.83 17.60
CA MET A 256 2.16 4.85 16.58
C MET A 256 1.62 6.14 17.21
N ALA A 257 0.86 6.07 18.29
CA ALA A 257 0.46 7.27 19.02
C ALA A 257 1.68 8.07 19.54
N ARG A 258 2.69 7.39 20.11
CA ARG A 258 3.95 8.02 20.54
C ARG A 258 4.73 8.61 19.37
N TRP A 259 4.78 7.90 18.26
CA TRP A 259 5.39 8.38 17.02
C TRP A 259 4.73 9.66 16.51
N LEU A 260 3.39 9.70 16.42
CA LEU A 260 2.64 10.87 15.97
C LEU A 260 2.83 12.09 16.89
N ILE A 261 2.85 11.87 18.20
CA ILE A 261 3.16 12.93 19.19
C ILE A 261 4.55 13.48 18.92
N ALA A 262 5.56 12.61 18.77
CA ALA A 262 6.94 13.02 18.53
C ALA A 262 7.10 13.81 17.22
N GLN A 263 6.37 13.44 16.16
CA GLN A 263 6.37 14.16 14.88
C GLN A 263 5.77 15.57 15.00
N ASN A 264 4.83 15.79 15.89
CA ASN A 264 4.23 17.09 16.16
C ASN A 264 5.00 17.91 17.20
N ASP A 265 5.74 17.26 18.10
CA ASP A 265 6.38 17.89 19.28
C ASP A 265 7.90 18.18 19.08
N GLY A 266 8.42 18.00 17.87
CA GLY A 266 9.79 18.40 17.56
C GLY A 266 10.83 17.33 17.80
N ILE A 267 10.65 16.13 17.25
CA ILE A 267 11.65 15.04 17.24
C ILE A 267 12.97 15.44 16.53
N LEU A 268 12.90 16.43 15.66
CA LEU A 268 13.99 17.08 14.96
C LEU A 268 13.95 18.59 15.21
N SER A 269 15.02 19.29 14.89
CA SER A 269 15.05 20.75 14.91
C SER A 269 14.00 21.32 13.91
N PRO A 270 13.48 22.54 14.14
CA PRO A 270 12.53 23.18 13.22
C PRO A 270 13.04 23.26 11.78
N ARG A 271 14.36 23.43 11.60
CA ARG A 271 15.00 23.44 10.27
C ARG A 271 14.87 22.08 9.61
N SER A 272 15.18 21.00 10.32
CA SER A 272 15.10 19.62 9.78
C SER A 272 13.66 19.18 9.52
N VAL A 273 12.70 19.61 10.35
CA VAL A 273 11.27 19.37 10.11
C VAL A 273 10.82 20.08 8.85
N LYS A 274 11.22 21.34 8.65
CA LYS A 274 10.94 22.07 7.40
C LYS A 274 11.52 21.34 6.19
N GLU A 275 12.78 20.93 6.28
CA GLU A 275 13.47 20.17 5.24
C GLU A 275 12.73 18.86 4.92
N MET A 276 12.35 18.11 5.96
CA MET A 276 11.63 16.84 5.83
C MET A 276 10.27 16.98 5.15
N ARG A 277 9.60 18.13 5.32
CA ARG A 277 8.24 18.38 4.81
C ARG A 277 8.22 19.30 3.57
N THR A 278 9.36 19.59 2.97
CA THR A 278 9.43 20.36 1.72
C THR A 278 9.39 19.38 0.54
N PRO A 279 8.32 19.40 -0.28
CA PRO A 279 8.20 18.50 -1.43
C PRO A 279 9.24 18.82 -2.51
N SER A 280 9.54 17.81 -3.33
CA SER A 280 10.38 17.99 -4.50
C SER A 280 9.65 18.77 -5.59
N GLU A 281 10.38 19.59 -6.36
CA GLU A 281 9.81 20.32 -7.50
C GLU A 281 9.31 19.38 -8.61
N GLN A 282 9.84 18.16 -8.68
CA GLN A 282 9.52 17.17 -9.71
C GLN A 282 8.17 16.50 -9.52
N ASP A 283 7.62 16.51 -8.29
CA ASP A 283 6.33 15.90 -7.94
C ASP A 283 5.35 16.95 -7.38
N GLY A 284 5.87 17.87 -6.55
CA GLY A 284 5.06 18.88 -5.87
C GLY A 284 4.37 18.39 -4.58
N GLU A 285 4.34 17.09 -4.35
CA GLU A 285 3.67 16.48 -3.19
C GLU A 285 4.66 15.67 -2.33
N TYR A 286 5.55 14.86 -2.92
CA TYR A 286 6.44 13.97 -2.18
C TYR A 286 7.68 14.69 -1.66
N ALA A 287 7.84 14.68 -0.35
CA ALA A 287 8.99 15.22 0.39
C ALA A 287 9.94 14.09 0.85
N LEU A 288 10.61 14.23 2.00
CA LEU A 288 11.54 13.21 2.49
C LEU A 288 10.78 12.14 3.31
N GLY A 289 10.16 11.19 2.61
CA GLY A 289 9.38 10.09 3.21
C GLY A 289 8.01 10.49 3.71
N TRP A 290 7.50 11.60 3.22
CA TRP A 290 6.18 12.12 3.51
C TRP A 290 5.57 12.73 2.26
N GLU A 291 4.26 12.73 2.18
CA GLU A 291 3.45 13.42 1.18
C GLU A 291 2.81 14.65 1.83
N ILE A 292 2.83 15.76 1.12
CA ILE A 292 2.24 17.03 1.54
C ILE A 292 0.99 17.24 0.71
N GLY A 293 -0.12 17.51 1.35
CA GLY A 293 -1.40 17.67 0.65
C GLY A 293 -2.41 18.39 1.53
N GLU A 294 -3.67 18.26 1.14
CA GLU A 294 -4.80 18.83 1.86
C GLU A 294 -5.91 17.79 2.02
N THR A 295 -6.70 17.93 3.07
CA THR A 295 -7.95 17.18 3.20
C THR A 295 -8.98 17.64 2.17
N ALA A 296 -10.07 16.90 2.01
CA ALA A 296 -11.19 17.31 1.16
C ALA A 296 -11.79 18.69 1.54
N ARG A 297 -11.48 19.21 2.73
CA ARG A 297 -11.90 20.53 3.23
C ARG A 297 -10.79 21.59 3.15
N GLY A 298 -9.67 21.29 2.51
CA GLY A 298 -8.54 22.19 2.34
C GLY A 298 -7.68 22.38 3.60
N THR A 299 -7.74 21.47 4.58
CA THR A 299 -6.83 21.52 5.73
C THR A 299 -5.48 20.90 5.32
N PRO A 300 -4.35 21.63 5.51
CA PRO A 300 -3.03 21.09 5.20
C PRO A 300 -2.70 19.84 6.02
N VAL A 301 -2.17 18.83 5.34
CA VAL A 301 -1.76 17.56 5.94
C VAL A 301 -0.38 17.11 5.49
N VAL A 302 0.27 16.34 6.36
CA VAL A 302 1.51 15.61 6.09
C VAL A 302 1.19 14.14 6.32
N ARG A 303 1.29 13.31 5.29
CA ARG A 303 0.82 11.92 5.36
C ARG A 303 1.79 10.96 4.70
N HIS A 304 1.62 9.68 4.92
CA HIS A 304 2.18 8.59 4.13
C HIS A 304 1.33 7.34 4.29
N ASP A 305 0.99 6.73 3.18
CA ASP A 305 0.26 5.47 3.15
C ASP A 305 1.22 4.28 3.05
N GLY A 306 0.73 3.11 3.42
CA GLY A 306 1.50 1.88 3.40
C GLY A 306 0.71 0.72 2.83
N ASP A 307 1.25 0.10 1.77
CA ASP A 307 0.59 -0.97 1.04
C ASP A 307 1.46 -2.22 0.98
N LEU A 308 0.90 -3.31 1.49
CA LEU A 308 1.32 -4.68 1.22
C LEU A 308 0.15 -5.42 0.54
N PHE A 309 0.41 -6.60 0.02
CA PHE A 309 -0.66 -7.37 -0.63
C PHE A 309 -1.68 -7.96 0.35
N THR A 310 -1.33 -8.04 1.64
CA THR A 310 -2.19 -8.62 2.69
C THR A 310 -2.48 -7.67 3.85
N SER A 311 -1.87 -6.49 3.89
CA SER A 311 -2.12 -5.47 4.91
C SER A 311 -1.91 -4.07 4.37
N THR A 312 -2.60 -3.10 4.96
CA THR A 312 -2.47 -1.68 4.63
C THR A 312 -2.28 -0.84 5.89
N ALA A 313 -1.63 0.31 5.76
CA ALA A 313 -1.49 1.28 6.84
C ALA A 313 -1.60 2.70 6.28
N ALA A 314 -1.89 3.65 7.15
CA ALA A 314 -1.86 5.07 6.82
C ALA A 314 -1.46 5.85 8.07
N GLN A 315 -0.69 6.91 7.88
CA GLN A 315 -0.43 7.92 8.90
C GLN A 315 -0.67 9.33 8.35
N LEU A 316 -1.16 10.20 9.20
CA LEU A 316 -1.47 11.58 8.83
C LEU A 316 -1.26 12.52 10.01
N LEU A 317 -0.66 13.66 9.75
CA LEU A 317 -0.53 14.78 10.68
C LEU A 317 -1.34 15.96 10.13
N MET A 318 -2.02 16.69 11.02
CA MET A 318 -2.68 17.96 10.76
C MET A 318 -1.97 19.03 11.59
N PRO A 319 -0.83 19.60 11.12
CA PRO A 319 0.02 20.44 11.95
C PRO A 319 -0.70 21.66 12.56
N GLU A 320 -1.58 22.29 11.78
CA GLU A 320 -2.33 23.47 12.23
C GLU A 320 -3.39 23.15 13.31
N ARG A 321 -3.90 21.91 13.32
CA ARG A 321 -4.90 21.45 14.29
C ARG A 321 -4.29 20.64 15.44
N GLY A 322 -3.01 20.27 15.30
CA GLY A 322 -2.27 19.46 16.26
C GLY A 322 -2.70 18.00 16.31
N TYR A 323 -3.52 17.51 15.34
CA TYR A 323 -3.91 16.11 15.29
C TYR A 323 -2.87 15.25 14.58
N GLY A 324 -2.76 14.00 15.05
CA GLY A 324 -2.08 12.92 14.35
C GLY A 324 -2.98 11.69 14.34
N VAL A 325 -3.02 10.98 13.22
CA VAL A 325 -3.84 9.77 13.04
C VAL A 325 -2.97 8.67 12.43
N ALA A 326 -3.09 7.44 12.94
CA ALA A 326 -2.52 6.24 12.33
C ALA A 326 -3.57 5.14 12.29
N VAL A 327 -3.62 4.43 11.17
CA VAL A 327 -4.49 3.28 10.93
C VAL A 327 -3.64 2.14 10.40
N MET A 328 -3.81 0.94 10.92
CA MET A 328 -3.18 -0.28 10.44
C MET A 328 -4.24 -1.35 10.26
N ALA A 329 -4.50 -1.78 9.04
CA ALA A 329 -5.52 -2.78 8.69
C ALA A 329 -4.86 -4.07 8.18
N ASN A 330 -5.40 -5.21 8.55
CA ASN A 330 -4.86 -6.51 8.13
C ASN A 330 -5.53 -7.06 6.86
N THR A 331 -5.88 -6.16 5.94
CA THR A 331 -6.30 -6.45 4.55
C THR A 331 -5.41 -5.72 3.57
N GLY A 332 -5.19 -6.34 2.40
CA GLY A 332 -4.21 -5.86 1.43
C GLY A 332 -4.66 -4.65 0.60
N THR A 333 -3.71 -4.13 -0.18
CA THR A 333 -3.86 -2.93 -1.02
C THR A 333 -5.07 -2.96 -1.98
N ALA A 334 -5.52 -4.16 -2.40
CA ALA A 334 -6.73 -4.28 -3.24
C ALA A 334 -7.99 -3.70 -2.57
N PHE A 335 -8.03 -3.62 -1.24
CA PHE A 335 -9.18 -3.17 -0.46
C PHE A 335 -9.06 -1.72 0.02
N GLY A 336 -7.83 -1.23 0.26
CA GLY A 336 -7.58 0.15 0.64
C GLY A 336 -8.17 0.57 2.00
N ASP A 337 -8.40 -0.40 2.89
CA ASP A 337 -9.15 -0.16 4.14
C ASP A 337 -8.50 0.87 5.05
N ALA A 338 -7.15 0.90 5.14
CA ALA A 338 -6.48 1.90 5.99
C ALA A 338 -6.68 3.32 5.49
N GLY A 339 -6.63 3.54 4.16
CA GLY A 339 -6.90 4.85 3.55
C GLY A 339 -8.34 5.29 3.76
N ALA A 340 -9.31 4.41 3.46
CA ALA A 340 -10.72 4.72 3.64
C ALA A 340 -11.09 5.02 5.10
N LEU A 341 -10.51 4.28 6.05
CA LEU A 341 -10.68 4.56 7.48
C LEU A 341 -10.02 5.89 7.87
N MET A 342 -8.82 6.18 7.33
CA MET A 342 -8.14 7.46 7.53
C MET A 342 -9.02 8.63 7.09
N ASP A 343 -9.59 8.57 5.87
CA ASP A 343 -10.47 9.61 5.35
C ASP A 343 -11.71 9.81 6.24
N GLY A 344 -12.31 8.72 6.71
CA GLY A 344 -13.45 8.79 7.63
C GLY A 344 -13.09 9.38 9.01
N LEU A 345 -11.91 9.05 9.55
CA LEU A 345 -11.43 9.61 10.81
C LEU A 345 -11.11 11.11 10.67
N VAL A 346 -10.50 11.52 9.55
CA VAL A 346 -10.27 12.92 9.23
C VAL A 346 -11.60 13.68 9.12
N ALA A 347 -12.60 13.09 8.44
CA ALA A 347 -13.93 13.68 8.37
C ALA A 347 -14.55 13.90 9.75
N LEU A 348 -14.42 12.94 10.70
CA LEU A 348 -14.86 13.09 12.07
C LEU A 348 -14.12 14.22 12.81
N ILE A 349 -12.78 14.30 12.67
CA ILE A 349 -11.95 15.36 13.26
C ILE A 349 -12.38 16.74 12.74
N GLU A 350 -12.82 16.81 11.50
CA GLU A 350 -13.31 18.04 10.87
C GLU A 350 -14.80 18.32 11.11
N GLY A 351 -15.47 17.51 11.95
CA GLY A 351 -16.89 17.67 12.28
C GLY A 351 -17.85 17.25 11.15
N GLY A 352 -17.36 16.41 10.23
CA GLY A 352 -18.16 15.82 9.14
C GLY A 352 -18.72 14.46 9.50
N THR A 353 -19.39 13.84 8.52
CA THR A 353 -19.90 12.47 8.61
C THR A 353 -19.04 11.55 7.76
N PRO A 354 -18.44 10.49 8.34
CA PRO A 354 -17.64 9.55 7.57
C PRO A 354 -18.51 8.68 6.66
N GLU A 355 -17.99 8.37 5.49
CA GLU A 355 -18.63 7.43 4.57
C GLU A 355 -18.40 5.99 5.04
N ILE A 356 -19.44 5.17 4.93
CA ILE A 356 -19.37 3.73 5.22
C ILE A 356 -19.85 2.99 3.99
N PRO A 357 -19.07 2.06 3.42
CA PRO A 357 -19.48 1.23 2.31
C PRO A 357 -20.76 0.45 2.64
N SER A 358 -21.62 0.27 1.65
CA SER A 358 -22.88 -0.48 1.82
C SER A 358 -22.72 -2.01 1.74
N SER A 359 -21.56 -2.49 1.28
CA SER A 359 -21.24 -3.91 1.11
C SER A 359 -19.73 -4.13 1.04
N PRO A 360 -19.24 -5.36 1.27
CA PRO A 360 -17.84 -5.68 1.07
C PRO A 360 -17.35 -5.29 -0.33
N PRO A 361 -16.16 -4.69 -0.45
CA PRO A 361 -15.56 -4.38 -1.75
C PRO A 361 -15.47 -5.63 -2.62
N TYR A 362 -15.68 -5.48 -3.93
CA TYR A 362 -15.58 -6.54 -4.94
C TYR A 362 -16.57 -7.73 -4.80
N LEU A 363 -17.49 -7.75 -3.84
CA LEU A 363 -18.42 -8.85 -3.66
C LEU A 363 -19.19 -9.20 -4.94
N GLY A 364 -19.73 -8.19 -5.65
CA GLY A 364 -20.42 -8.40 -6.93
C GLY A 364 -19.52 -8.97 -8.02
N THR A 365 -18.28 -8.48 -8.09
CA THR A 365 -17.26 -8.96 -9.02
C THR A 365 -16.85 -10.40 -8.70
N ASP A 366 -16.67 -10.74 -7.43
CA ASP A 366 -16.38 -12.10 -6.97
C ASP A 366 -17.47 -13.07 -7.37
N ILE A 367 -18.75 -12.73 -7.10
CA ILE A 367 -19.91 -13.54 -7.51
C ILE A 367 -19.91 -13.75 -9.01
N LEU A 368 -19.67 -12.70 -9.80
CA LEU A 368 -19.60 -12.80 -11.27
C LEU A 368 -18.53 -13.81 -11.70
N PHE A 369 -17.30 -13.73 -11.17
CA PHE A 369 -16.23 -14.65 -11.55
C PHE A 369 -16.47 -16.09 -11.07
N VAL A 370 -17.12 -16.30 -9.94
CA VAL A 370 -17.56 -17.63 -9.52
C VAL A 370 -18.57 -18.20 -10.50
N LEU A 371 -19.58 -17.44 -10.91
CA LEU A 371 -20.56 -17.87 -11.90
C LEU A 371 -19.93 -18.16 -13.26
N LEU A 372 -19.00 -17.31 -13.71
CA LEU A 372 -18.25 -17.51 -14.93
C LEU A 372 -17.38 -18.79 -14.85
N THR A 373 -16.79 -19.08 -13.69
CA THR A 373 -16.01 -20.31 -13.46
C THR A 373 -16.90 -21.55 -13.61
N LEU A 374 -18.05 -21.56 -12.94
CA LEU A 374 -19.00 -22.68 -13.03
C LEU A 374 -19.52 -22.87 -14.46
N ALA A 375 -19.87 -21.79 -15.15
CA ALA A 375 -20.29 -21.83 -16.55
C ALA A 375 -19.19 -22.37 -17.47
N THR A 376 -17.94 -21.92 -17.24
CA THR A 376 -16.77 -22.40 -18.00
C THR A 376 -16.58 -23.90 -17.85
N VAL A 377 -16.63 -24.41 -16.62
CA VAL A 377 -16.54 -25.86 -16.34
C VAL A 377 -17.66 -26.63 -17.04
N GLY A 378 -18.92 -26.17 -16.91
CA GLY A 378 -20.06 -26.80 -17.57
C GLY A 378 -19.92 -26.84 -19.11
N LEU A 379 -19.48 -25.73 -19.70
CA LEU A 379 -19.22 -25.65 -21.15
C LEU A 379 -18.04 -26.55 -21.58
N ALA A 380 -17.01 -26.66 -20.76
CA ALA A 380 -15.87 -27.53 -21.04
C ALA A 380 -16.26 -29.00 -21.00
N VAL A 381 -16.98 -29.46 -19.98
CA VAL A 381 -17.53 -30.83 -19.88
C VAL A 381 -18.38 -31.14 -21.11
N ARG A 382 -19.30 -30.27 -21.49
CA ARG A 382 -20.12 -30.41 -22.70
C ARG A 382 -19.25 -30.42 -23.96
N GLY A 383 -18.22 -29.58 -24.02
CA GLY A 383 -17.28 -29.50 -25.14
C GLY A 383 -16.49 -30.79 -25.35
N VAL A 384 -15.96 -31.38 -24.28
CA VAL A 384 -15.24 -32.66 -24.27
C VAL A 384 -16.21 -33.81 -24.66
N ALA A 385 -17.38 -33.91 -24.03
CA ALA A 385 -18.38 -34.94 -24.30
C ALA A 385 -18.84 -34.94 -25.79
N ARG A 386 -18.85 -33.78 -26.43
CA ARG A 386 -19.25 -33.60 -27.84
C ARG A 386 -18.09 -33.59 -28.83
N SER A 387 -16.85 -33.86 -28.40
CA SER A 387 -15.66 -33.79 -29.23
C SER A 387 -15.73 -34.71 -30.45
N ARG A 388 -16.26 -35.95 -30.29
CA ARG A 388 -16.48 -36.89 -31.40
C ARG A 388 -17.46 -36.35 -32.45
N ARG A 389 -18.59 -35.79 -32.01
CA ARG A 389 -19.59 -35.17 -32.92
C ARG A 389 -19.02 -33.96 -33.63
N TRP A 390 -18.19 -33.18 -32.95
CA TRP A 390 -17.49 -32.05 -33.55
C TRP A 390 -16.50 -32.51 -34.62
N ALA A 391 -15.69 -33.54 -34.35
CA ALA A 391 -14.71 -34.09 -35.29
C ALA A 391 -15.34 -34.55 -36.58
N VAL A 392 -16.53 -35.19 -36.52
CA VAL A 392 -17.26 -35.64 -37.73
C VAL A 392 -17.76 -34.45 -38.56
N ARG A 393 -18.08 -33.30 -37.97
CA ARG A 393 -18.65 -32.12 -38.64
C ARG A 393 -17.62 -31.10 -39.10
N CYS A 394 -16.40 -31.15 -38.59
CA CYS A 394 -15.33 -30.20 -38.88
C CYS A 394 -14.26 -30.77 -39.78
N VAL A 395 -14.27 -30.30 -41.06
CA VAL A 395 -13.26 -30.65 -42.07
C VAL A 395 -12.52 -29.38 -42.50
N GLY A 396 -11.19 -29.49 -42.67
CA GLY A 396 -10.37 -28.41 -43.25
C GLY A 396 -10.28 -27.13 -42.39
N TRP A 397 -10.44 -25.96 -42.98
CA TRP A 397 -10.30 -24.60 -42.41
C TRP A 397 -11.13 -24.33 -41.13
N ARG A 398 -12.10 -25.17 -40.83
CA ARG A 398 -12.89 -25.05 -39.60
C ARG A 398 -12.09 -25.34 -38.30
N ARG A 399 -10.81 -25.77 -38.41
CA ARG A 399 -9.90 -25.90 -37.25
C ARG A 399 -9.58 -24.56 -36.59
N SER A 400 -9.64 -23.45 -37.32
CA SER A 400 -9.47 -22.11 -36.76
C SER A 400 -10.49 -21.78 -35.64
N ARG A 401 -11.63 -22.50 -35.58
CA ARG A 401 -12.61 -22.43 -34.50
C ARG A 401 -12.10 -22.94 -33.15
N LEU A 402 -10.92 -23.59 -33.12
CA LEU A 402 -10.24 -23.92 -31.85
C LEU A 402 -9.44 -22.77 -31.28
N LEU A 403 -9.02 -21.78 -32.09
CA LEU A 403 -8.21 -20.65 -31.66
C LEU A 403 -8.83 -19.85 -30.52
N PRO A 404 -10.16 -19.52 -30.55
CA PRO A 404 -10.77 -18.79 -29.44
C PRO A 404 -10.71 -19.54 -28.11
N LEU A 405 -10.66 -20.88 -28.12
CA LEU A 405 -10.54 -21.69 -26.90
C LEU A 405 -9.17 -21.53 -26.20
N LEU A 406 -8.17 -21.09 -26.95
CA LEU A 406 -6.82 -20.85 -26.44
C LEU A 406 -6.61 -19.39 -25.96
N ALA A 407 -7.58 -18.49 -26.18
CA ALA A 407 -7.47 -17.09 -25.74
C ALA A 407 -7.24 -16.94 -24.24
N PRO A 408 -7.94 -17.68 -23.33
CA PRO A 408 -7.65 -17.62 -21.90
C PRO A 408 -6.23 -18.07 -21.55
N LEU A 409 -5.71 -19.08 -22.26
CA LEU A 409 -4.33 -19.53 -22.08
C LEU A 409 -3.32 -18.45 -22.51
N ALA A 410 -3.57 -17.80 -23.65
CA ALA A 410 -2.76 -16.67 -24.10
C ALA A 410 -2.79 -15.53 -23.08
N LEU A 411 -3.97 -15.22 -22.54
CA LEU A 411 -4.11 -14.21 -21.51
C LEU A 411 -3.37 -14.59 -20.21
N CYS A 412 -3.44 -15.85 -19.77
CA CYS A 412 -2.64 -16.32 -18.62
C CYS A 412 -1.14 -16.07 -18.81
N VAL A 413 -0.62 -16.30 -20.00
CA VAL A 413 0.81 -16.08 -20.31
C VAL A 413 1.14 -14.59 -20.38
N THR A 414 0.22 -13.77 -20.90
CA THR A 414 0.46 -12.36 -21.19
C THR A 414 -0.05 -11.41 -20.10
N ILE A 415 -0.71 -11.89 -19.04
CA ILE A 415 -1.31 -11.03 -18.00
C ILE A 415 -0.28 -10.12 -17.33
N VAL A 416 0.91 -10.63 -17.01
CA VAL A 416 1.97 -9.84 -16.39
C VAL A 416 2.50 -8.76 -17.33
N PRO A 417 2.89 -9.03 -18.58
CA PRO A 417 3.20 -7.98 -19.55
C PRO A 417 2.09 -6.93 -19.72
N ILE A 418 0.83 -7.36 -19.77
CA ILE A 418 -0.32 -6.44 -19.88
C ILE A 418 -0.40 -5.54 -18.64
N MET A 419 -0.36 -6.13 -17.44
CA MET A 419 -0.41 -5.36 -16.20
C MET A 419 0.76 -4.37 -16.09
N ARG A 420 1.96 -4.75 -16.53
CA ARG A 420 3.11 -3.82 -16.57
C ARG A 420 2.86 -2.61 -17.46
N VAL A 421 2.23 -2.82 -18.62
CA VAL A 421 1.86 -1.71 -19.52
C VAL A 421 0.80 -0.82 -18.87
N LEU A 422 -0.24 -1.41 -18.27
CA LEU A 422 -1.30 -0.66 -17.58
C LEU A 422 -0.76 0.13 -16.39
N LEU A 423 0.21 -0.43 -15.67
CA LEU A 423 0.89 0.20 -14.53
C LEU A 423 2.09 1.07 -14.96
N ARG A 424 2.14 1.51 -16.21
CA ARG A 424 3.19 2.42 -16.75
C ARG A 424 4.62 1.92 -16.51
N GLY A 425 4.84 0.62 -16.61
CA GLY A 425 6.15 -0.02 -16.41
C GLY A 425 6.39 -0.54 -15.00
N GLY A 426 5.39 -0.47 -14.12
CA GLY A 426 5.46 -0.98 -12.75
C GLY A 426 5.89 -2.44 -12.68
N ASP A 427 6.65 -2.78 -11.65
CA ASP A 427 7.14 -4.13 -11.43
C ASP A 427 6.08 -4.98 -10.72
N ILE A 428 5.48 -5.90 -11.47
CA ILE A 428 4.47 -6.84 -10.97
C ILE A 428 4.81 -8.27 -11.38
N MET A 429 4.54 -9.21 -10.48
CA MET A 429 4.68 -10.66 -10.69
C MET A 429 3.31 -11.34 -10.78
N TRP A 430 3.28 -12.53 -11.35
CA TRP A 430 2.06 -13.33 -11.50
C TRP A 430 1.36 -13.60 -10.15
N ILE A 431 2.14 -13.92 -9.10
CA ILE A 431 1.60 -14.14 -7.75
C ILE A 431 0.90 -12.88 -7.21
N GLN A 432 1.42 -11.70 -7.49
CA GLN A 432 0.83 -10.43 -7.04
C GLN A 432 -0.52 -10.16 -7.74
N VAL A 433 -0.66 -10.54 -9.02
CA VAL A 433 -1.96 -10.46 -9.72
C VAL A 433 -3.00 -11.39 -9.07
N VAL A 434 -2.57 -12.58 -8.61
CA VAL A 434 -3.45 -13.49 -7.85
C VAL A 434 -3.94 -12.84 -6.55
N TYR A 435 -3.08 -12.12 -5.84
CA TYR A 435 -3.45 -11.43 -4.60
C TYR A 435 -4.38 -10.24 -4.83
N LEU A 436 -4.20 -9.51 -5.95
CA LEU A 436 -5.07 -8.38 -6.29
C LEU A 436 -6.47 -8.82 -6.72
N TYR A 437 -6.58 -9.93 -7.49
CA TYR A 437 -7.84 -10.38 -8.08
C TYR A 437 -7.99 -11.91 -8.03
N PRO A 438 -8.13 -12.52 -6.82
CA PRO A 438 -8.11 -13.98 -6.68
C PRO A 438 -9.20 -14.67 -7.50
N THR A 439 -10.44 -14.23 -7.46
CA THR A 439 -11.57 -14.85 -8.18
C THR A 439 -11.44 -14.75 -9.70
N PHE A 440 -10.97 -13.60 -10.20
CA PHE A 440 -10.63 -13.43 -11.61
C PHE A 440 -9.54 -14.43 -12.04
N MET A 441 -8.48 -14.58 -11.25
CA MET A 441 -7.36 -15.47 -11.59
C MET A 441 -7.77 -16.94 -11.53
N ILE A 442 -8.63 -17.33 -10.58
CA ILE A 442 -9.23 -18.68 -10.53
C ILE A 442 -10.04 -18.93 -11.82
N TRP A 443 -10.89 -17.97 -12.23
CA TRP A 443 -11.63 -18.08 -13.47
C TRP A 443 -10.70 -18.18 -14.69
N LEU A 444 -9.70 -17.32 -14.80
CA LEU A 444 -8.77 -17.26 -15.92
C LEU A 444 -8.00 -18.58 -16.08
N VAL A 445 -7.44 -19.12 -14.98
CA VAL A 445 -6.73 -20.42 -15.00
C VAL A 445 -7.70 -21.55 -15.35
N THR A 446 -8.89 -21.56 -14.78
CA THR A 446 -9.92 -22.57 -15.10
C THR A 446 -10.30 -22.50 -16.58
N ALA A 447 -10.46 -21.31 -17.15
CA ALA A 447 -10.79 -21.11 -18.56
C ALA A 447 -9.66 -21.54 -19.49
N ALA A 448 -8.40 -21.28 -19.09
CA ALA A 448 -7.22 -21.73 -19.84
C ALA A 448 -7.13 -23.27 -19.88
N VAL A 449 -7.27 -23.93 -18.73
CA VAL A 449 -7.26 -25.39 -18.61
C VAL A 449 -8.42 -26.00 -19.38
N ALA A 450 -9.63 -25.45 -19.22
CA ALA A 450 -10.83 -25.89 -19.92
C ALA A 450 -10.70 -25.78 -21.44
N GLY A 451 -10.21 -24.64 -21.93
CA GLY A 451 -9.97 -24.41 -23.37
C GLY A 451 -8.94 -25.39 -23.95
N ALA A 452 -7.83 -25.60 -23.24
CA ALA A 452 -6.81 -26.59 -23.62
C ALA A 452 -7.38 -28.02 -23.64
N ALA A 453 -8.14 -28.42 -22.61
CA ALA A 453 -8.75 -29.75 -22.54
C ALA A 453 -9.76 -30.01 -23.68
N VAL A 454 -10.65 -29.04 -23.96
CA VAL A 454 -11.60 -29.14 -25.08
C VAL A 454 -10.85 -29.21 -26.44
N THR A 455 -9.81 -28.40 -26.60
CA THR A 455 -8.99 -28.41 -27.83
C THR A 455 -8.31 -29.76 -28.01
N ALA A 456 -7.63 -30.27 -26.97
CA ALA A 456 -7.00 -31.58 -27.01
C ALA A 456 -8.00 -32.71 -27.33
N ALA A 457 -9.16 -32.73 -26.64
CA ALA A 457 -10.19 -33.74 -26.88
C ALA A 457 -10.73 -33.73 -28.33
N ARG A 458 -10.89 -32.52 -28.91
CA ARG A 458 -11.34 -32.36 -30.31
C ARG A 458 -10.27 -32.79 -31.31
N LEU A 459 -9.00 -32.45 -31.08
CA LEU A 459 -7.89 -32.91 -31.94
C LEU A 459 -7.70 -34.42 -31.88
N LEU A 460 -7.73 -35.02 -30.67
CA LEU A 460 -7.66 -36.47 -30.52
C LEU A 460 -8.84 -37.19 -31.20
N ALA A 461 -10.04 -36.64 -31.09
CA ALA A 461 -11.21 -37.21 -31.77
C ALA A 461 -11.09 -37.11 -33.28
N ALA A 462 -10.53 -36.03 -33.84
CA ALA A 462 -10.27 -35.86 -35.26
C ALA A 462 -9.17 -36.82 -35.77
N ALA A 463 -8.11 -37.03 -34.98
CA ALA A 463 -7.06 -38.03 -35.31
C ALA A 463 -7.63 -39.45 -35.46
N ARG A 464 -8.45 -39.85 -34.48
CA ARG A 464 -9.08 -41.21 -34.49
C ARG A 464 -10.06 -41.42 -35.65
N THR A 465 -10.57 -40.38 -36.26
CA THR A 465 -11.47 -40.46 -37.42
C THR A 465 -10.75 -40.39 -38.77
N GLY A 466 -9.40 -40.43 -38.80
CA GLY A 466 -8.58 -40.33 -40.03
C GLY A 466 -8.64 -38.97 -40.74
N ARG A 467 -9.08 -37.90 -40.07
CA ARG A 467 -9.32 -36.58 -40.67
C ARG A 467 -8.24 -35.54 -40.31
N LEU A 468 -7.07 -35.98 -39.88
CA LEU A 468 -5.92 -35.11 -39.59
C LEU A 468 -4.99 -34.85 -40.81
N THR A 469 -5.19 -35.57 -41.91
CA THR A 469 -4.53 -35.34 -43.20
C THR A 469 -5.27 -34.34 -44.05
#